data_5e0967d8f786791b3060a2efd41d545e
#
_entry.id   5e0967d8f786791b3060a2efd41d545e
#
_cell.length_a   1.000
_cell.length_b   1.000
_cell.length_c   1.000
_cell.angle_alpha   90.00
_cell.angle_beta   90.00
_cell.angle_gamma   90.00
#
_symmetry.space_group_name_H-M   'P 1'
#
loop_
_entity.id
_entity.type
_entity.pdbx_description
1 polymer ?
#
loop_
_entity_poly.entity_id
_entity_poly.type
_entity_poly.pdbx_seq_one_letter_code
_entity_poly.pdbx_strand_id
1 'polypeptide(L)'
;NGTFNVFSKETGSLYSGLGYFLDEGDLGISGKQKIQPVLTTELLKPSIKSLYNGSCSAAYKIDYMWDIPSEFDKKTKERSLKLITTKISTIISLNRLSKCLNVVVSFINKASDHTLKICFPIDFKTDCSYAGGRFDIISRRIKTPKKFSGSEKEPVVFLMNSFVGISHGDDSFAVITDGLTEYEILQGKRKVAAITLLREIGPIKDPVKSKYHLSFYPHLGHWESGQIINEAYCHNIELKVFQQRRTTGNLPTQIEFLRILPDDLIFSTLKNEESGEGIVLRLFNPTNYKVNGEISTYLPIRSVRLLSLEELVIDSLELDTENHFTIPVNPKKIITLRLTFYNSFKELIKLEKP
;
A
#
# COMPACT_ATOMS: atom_id res chain seq x y z
N ASN A 1 -8.89 1.18 25.30
CA ASN A 1 -8.39 2.35 24.62
C ASN A 1 -8.60 2.32 23.08
N GLY A 2 -9.27 1.29 22.53
CA GLY A 2 -9.60 1.16 21.09
C GLY A 2 -8.44 0.82 20.17
N THR A 3 -7.26 0.55 20.68
CA THR A 3 -6.21 -0.11 19.92
C THR A 3 -6.55 -1.58 19.73
N PHE A 4 -5.95 -2.21 18.75
CA PHE A 4 -6.12 -3.64 18.52
C PHE A 4 -4.75 -4.36 18.55
N ASN A 5 -4.81 -5.67 18.74
CA ASN A 5 -3.65 -6.53 18.70
C ASN A 5 -3.83 -7.56 17.60
N VAL A 6 -2.73 -7.93 16.95
CA VAL A 6 -2.71 -8.97 15.91
C VAL A 6 -1.71 -10.05 16.33
N PHE A 7 -2.20 -11.28 16.44
CA PHE A 7 -1.34 -12.46 16.60
C PHE A 7 -1.22 -13.15 15.24
N SER A 8 -0.01 -13.19 14.70
CA SER A 8 0.28 -13.92 13.48
C SER A 8 0.60 -15.37 13.82
N LYS A 9 -0.21 -16.28 13.30
CA LYS A 9 0.04 -17.73 13.46
C LYS A 9 1.25 -18.21 12.66
N GLU A 10 1.58 -17.51 11.58
CA GLU A 10 2.69 -17.85 10.71
C GLU A 10 4.03 -17.46 11.33
N THR A 11 4.14 -16.25 11.90
CA THR A 11 5.36 -15.77 12.53
C THR A 11 5.46 -16.14 14.02
N GLY A 12 4.35 -16.50 14.68
CA GLY A 12 4.25 -16.65 16.13
C GLY A 12 4.29 -15.34 16.90
N SER A 13 4.30 -14.20 16.23
CA SER A 13 4.51 -12.87 16.82
C SER A 13 3.19 -12.20 17.21
N LEU A 14 3.22 -11.44 18.32
CA LEU A 14 2.12 -10.60 18.78
C LEU A 14 2.46 -9.12 18.53
N TYR A 15 1.70 -8.46 17.69
CA TYR A 15 1.77 -7.03 17.43
C TYR A 15 0.71 -6.32 18.28
N SER A 16 1.12 -5.37 19.13
CA SER A 16 0.24 -4.82 20.16
C SER A 16 0.06 -3.30 20.08
N GLY A 17 -1.12 -2.82 20.48
CA GLY A 17 -1.43 -1.40 20.56
C GLY A 17 -1.56 -0.71 19.21
N LEU A 18 -1.96 -1.44 18.18
CA LEU A 18 -2.05 -0.97 16.81
C LEU A 18 -3.25 -0.03 16.60
N GLY A 19 -3.12 0.93 15.69
CA GLY A 19 -4.23 1.72 15.16
C GLY A 19 -4.69 2.86 16.07
N TYR A 20 -3.84 3.39 16.96
CA TYR A 20 -4.17 4.65 17.65
C TYR A 20 -3.89 5.85 16.75
N PHE A 21 -4.51 7.00 17.08
CA PHE A 21 -4.33 8.23 16.31
C PHE A 21 -3.44 9.22 17.04
N LEU A 22 -2.70 9.98 16.25
CA LEU A 22 -1.83 11.07 16.70
C LEU A 22 -2.22 12.33 15.92
N ASP A 23 -2.40 13.42 16.65
CA ASP A 23 -2.69 14.75 16.12
C ASP A 23 -1.61 15.73 16.57
N GLU A 24 -1.02 16.44 15.62
CA GLU A 24 0.01 17.46 15.86
C GLU A 24 -0.22 18.70 15.00
N GLY A 25 0.23 19.85 15.45
CA GLY A 25 0.17 21.08 14.65
C GLY A 25 1.14 21.02 13.47
N ASP A 26 0.71 21.54 12.31
CA ASP A 26 1.50 21.59 11.09
C ASP A 26 1.29 22.93 10.36
N LEU A 27 2.37 23.60 10.01
CA LEU A 27 2.34 24.85 9.24
C LEU A 27 2.83 24.69 7.79
N GLY A 28 2.96 23.45 7.33
CA GLY A 28 3.40 23.14 5.96
C GLY A 28 4.89 23.37 5.68
N ILE A 29 5.70 23.60 6.72
CA ILE A 29 7.12 23.85 6.57
C ILE A 29 7.88 22.56 6.89
N SER A 30 8.41 21.90 5.87
CA SER A 30 9.21 20.69 6.01
C SER A 30 10.38 20.89 6.98
N GLY A 31 10.59 19.88 7.84
CA GLY A 31 11.74 19.82 8.75
C GLY A 31 11.66 20.71 9.98
N LYS A 32 10.56 21.42 10.23
CA LYS A 32 10.39 22.22 11.44
C LYS A 32 9.87 21.40 12.61
N GLN A 33 10.18 21.91 13.79
CA GLN A 33 9.81 21.34 15.07
C GLN A 33 8.30 21.09 15.15
N LYS A 34 7.91 19.89 15.60
CA LYS A 34 6.51 19.55 15.90
C LYS A 34 5.90 20.58 16.82
N ILE A 35 4.72 21.08 16.45
CA ILE A 35 4.03 22.10 17.23
C ILE A 35 3.25 21.41 18.34
N GLN A 36 3.51 21.81 19.57
CA GLN A 36 2.85 21.28 20.75
C GLN A 36 1.46 21.91 20.97
N PRO A 37 0.52 21.23 21.65
CA PRO A 37 0.65 19.86 22.13
C PRO A 37 0.48 18.83 21.03
N VAL A 38 1.19 17.70 21.13
CA VAL A 38 0.92 16.49 20.36
C VAL A 38 -0.06 15.64 21.17
N LEU A 39 -1.17 15.28 20.56
CA LEU A 39 -2.27 14.53 21.21
C LEU A 39 -2.34 13.11 20.67
N THR A 40 -2.74 12.16 21.51
CA THR A 40 -2.97 10.76 21.08
C THR A 40 -4.29 10.23 21.62
N THR A 41 -4.86 9.24 20.96
CA THR A 41 -6.09 8.57 21.40
C THR A 41 -5.84 7.42 22.37
N GLU A 42 -4.59 7.13 22.75
CA GLU A 42 -4.23 5.96 23.58
C GLU A 42 -4.91 5.96 24.97
N LEU A 43 -5.23 7.12 25.52
CA LEU A 43 -5.88 7.26 26.82
C LEU A 43 -7.40 7.44 26.70
N LEU A 44 -7.94 7.55 25.51
CA LEU A 44 -9.39 7.71 25.30
C LEU A 44 -10.13 6.38 25.48
N LYS A 45 -11.40 6.50 25.84
CA LYS A 45 -12.34 5.36 25.92
C LYS A 45 -13.29 5.41 24.71
N PRO A 46 -13.04 4.64 23.64
CA PRO A 46 -13.95 4.62 22.49
C PRO A 46 -15.17 3.76 22.76
N SER A 47 -16.17 3.93 21.90
CA SER A 47 -17.25 2.95 21.74
C SER A 47 -16.80 1.85 20.79
N ILE A 48 -16.96 0.59 21.21
CA ILE A 48 -16.60 -0.58 20.39
C ILE A 48 -17.87 -1.41 20.16
N LYS A 49 -18.13 -1.72 18.88
CA LYS A 49 -19.29 -2.51 18.47
C LYS A 49 -18.86 -3.61 17.49
N SER A 50 -19.31 -4.84 17.74
CA SER A 50 -19.26 -5.90 16.74
C SER A 50 -20.25 -5.58 15.62
N LEU A 51 -19.79 -5.59 14.36
CA LEU A 51 -20.65 -5.43 13.19
C LEU A 51 -21.16 -6.79 12.73
N TYR A 52 -20.27 -7.76 12.64
CA TYR A 52 -20.58 -9.16 12.39
C TYR A 52 -19.43 -10.04 12.91
N ASN A 53 -19.76 -11.29 13.21
CA ASN A 53 -18.80 -12.29 13.66
C ASN A 53 -19.25 -13.67 13.17
N GLY A 54 -18.90 -13.97 11.93
CA GLY A 54 -19.24 -15.20 11.23
C GLY A 54 -18.04 -16.12 11.07
N SER A 55 -18.27 -17.32 10.55
CA SER A 55 -17.23 -18.33 10.30
C SER A 55 -16.24 -17.94 9.18
N CYS A 56 -16.66 -17.08 8.24
CA CYS A 56 -15.83 -16.65 7.11
C CYS A 56 -15.24 -15.26 7.29
N SER A 57 -15.84 -14.42 8.11
CA SER A 57 -15.39 -13.04 8.33
C SER A 57 -15.89 -12.48 9.67
N ALA A 58 -15.13 -11.55 10.21
CA ALA A 58 -15.50 -10.79 11.40
C ALA A 58 -15.13 -9.32 11.23
N ALA A 59 -15.92 -8.41 11.83
CA ALA A 59 -15.62 -7.00 11.86
C ALA A 59 -16.09 -6.32 13.14
N TYR A 60 -15.29 -5.36 13.57
CA TYR A 60 -15.58 -4.48 14.71
C TYR A 60 -15.48 -3.03 14.29
N LYS A 61 -16.36 -2.20 14.82
CA LYS A 61 -16.33 -0.76 14.68
C LYS A 61 -15.88 -0.13 15.98
N ILE A 62 -14.94 0.81 15.89
CA ILE A 62 -14.37 1.58 17.00
C ILE A 62 -14.64 3.05 16.72
N ASP A 63 -15.43 3.72 17.55
CA ASP A 63 -15.77 5.14 17.42
C ASP A 63 -15.11 5.93 18.55
N TYR A 64 -14.28 6.92 18.20
CA TYR A 64 -13.72 7.92 19.10
C TYR A 64 -14.47 9.23 18.97
N MET A 65 -14.68 9.88 20.09
CA MET A 65 -15.02 11.30 20.19
C MET A 65 -13.79 12.00 20.78
N TRP A 66 -13.11 12.78 19.96
CA TRP A 66 -11.79 13.33 20.30
C TRP A 66 -11.77 14.83 20.13
N ASP A 67 -11.43 15.53 21.23
CA ASP A 67 -11.28 16.97 21.25
C ASP A 67 -9.86 17.34 20.86
N ILE A 68 -9.72 18.04 19.74
CA ILE A 68 -8.44 18.52 19.22
C ILE A 68 -8.47 20.06 19.06
N PRO A 69 -7.31 20.76 19.13
CA PRO A 69 -7.24 22.18 18.88
C PRO A 69 -7.81 22.59 17.52
N SER A 70 -8.59 23.66 17.48
CA SER A 70 -9.31 24.07 16.27
C SER A 70 -8.39 24.58 15.16
N GLU A 71 -7.26 25.20 15.54
CA GLU A 71 -6.33 25.85 14.62
C GLU A 71 -5.00 26.15 15.32
N PHE A 72 -4.04 26.66 14.54
CA PHE A 72 -2.81 27.23 15.04
C PHE A 72 -2.97 28.74 15.25
N ASP A 73 -2.66 29.23 16.44
CA ASP A 73 -2.65 30.67 16.73
C ASP A 73 -1.28 31.27 16.31
N LYS A 74 -1.31 32.05 15.24
CA LYS A 74 -0.11 32.71 14.70
C LYS A 74 0.49 33.77 15.62
N LYS A 75 -0.29 34.33 16.58
CA LYS A 75 0.16 35.35 17.51
C LYS A 75 0.94 34.73 18.65
N THR A 76 0.39 33.69 19.26
CA THR A 76 1.03 32.97 20.37
C THR A 76 2.07 31.96 19.89
N LYS A 77 2.04 31.57 18.60
CA LYS A 77 2.82 30.50 17.97
C LYS A 77 2.59 29.13 18.64
N GLU A 78 1.37 28.91 19.12
CA GLU A 78 0.91 27.69 19.77
C GLU A 78 -0.39 27.21 19.13
N ARG A 79 -0.80 26.00 19.44
CA ARG A 79 -2.12 25.52 19.07
C ARG A 79 -3.19 26.18 19.92
N SER A 80 -4.33 26.49 19.28
CA SER A 80 -5.46 27.16 19.94
C SER A 80 -5.96 26.36 21.15
N LEU A 81 -6.36 27.08 22.21
CA LEU A 81 -7.06 26.50 23.35
C LEU A 81 -8.52 26.14 23.03
N LYS A 82 -9.07 26.70 21.94
CA LYS A 82 -10.40 26.32 21.45
C LYS A 82 -10.32 24.93 20.85
N LEU A 83 -11.16 24.02 21.39
CA LEU A 83 -11.22 22.62 20.93
C LEU A 83 -12.40 22.39 19.98
N ILE A 84 -12.21 21.44 19.09
CA ILE A 84 -13.26 20.91 18.22
C ILE A 84 -13.34 19.40 18.41
N THR A 85 -14.54 18.90 18.71
CA THR A 85 -14.79 17.47 18.78
C THR A 85 -14.79 16.86 17.38
N THR A 86 -13.83 15.99 17.13
CA THR A 86 -13.70 15.20 15.90
C THR A 86 -14.12 13.76 16.18
N LYS A 87 -15.09 13.25 15.43
CA LYS A 87 -15.45 11.84 15.47
C LYS A 87 -14.59 11.07 14.50
N ILE A 88 -13.83 10.07 15.00
CA ILE A 88 -13.07 9.13 14.17
C ILE A 88 -13.70 7.75 14.31
N SER A 89 -14.06 7.15 13.18
CA SER A 89 -14.62 5.80 13.12
C SER A 89 -13.62 4.88 12.41
N THR A 90 -13.22 3.81 13.08
CA THR A 90 -12.36 2.77 12.52
C THR A 90 -13.14 1.46 12.43
N ILE A 91 -13.14 0.82 11.26
CA ILE A 91 -13.65 -0.55 11.10
C ILE A 91 -12.44 -1.45 10.86
N ILE A 92 -12.26 -2.43 11.72
CA ILE A 92 -11.29 -3.50 11.54
C ILE A 92 -12.03 -4.76 11.11
N SER A 93 -11.53 -5.44 10.08
CA SER A 93 -12.15 -6.66 9.58
C SER A 93 -11.11 -7.68 9.11
N LEU A 94 -11.43 -8.95 9.33
CA LEU A 94 -10.60 -10.08 8.93
C LEU A 94 -11.47 -11.11 8.22
N ASN A 95 -11.03 -11.54 7.04
CA ASN A 95 -11.61 -12.64 6.29
C ASN A 95 -10.78 -13.92 6.50
N ARG A 96 -11.44 -15.08 6.50
CA ARG A 96 -10.85 -16.39 6.81
C ARG A 96 -9.57 -16.72 6.04
N LEU A 97 -9.51 -16.34 4.77
CA LEU A 97 -8.36 -16.64 3.89
C LEU A 97 -7.44 -15.44 3.67
N SER A 98 -7.71 -14.31 4.34
CA SER A 98 -6.88 -13.11 4.21
C SER A 98 -5.63 -13.22 5.09
N LYS A 99 -4.49 -12.88 4.52
CA LYS A 99 -3.23 -12.66 5.26
C LYS A 99 -3.21 -11.29 5.94
N CYS A 100 -4.09 -10.38 5.52
CA CYS A 100 -4.12 -9.00 5.95
C CYS A 100 -5.33 -8.71 6.84
N LEU A 101 -5.14 -7.92 7.90
CA LEU A 101 -6.21 -7.30 8.65
C LEU A 101 -6.57 -5.97 7.99
N ASN A 102 -7.81 -5.85 7.50
CA ASN A 102 -8.29 -4.61 6.89
C ASN A 102 -8.67 -3.58 7.95
N VAL A 103 -8.30 -2.32 7.70
CA VAL A 103 -8.55 -1.17 8.56
C VAL A 103 -9.13 -0.03 7.73
N VAL A 104 -10.39 0.33 7.97
CA VAL A 104 -11.06 1.44 7.29
C VAL A 104 -11.24 2.57 8.28
N VAL A 105 -10.60 3.70 8.03
CA VAL A 105 -10.71 4.91 8.88
C VAL A 105 -11.56 5.94 8.19
N SER A 106 -12.52 6.52 8.92
CA SER A 106 -13.37 7.60 8.42
C SER A 106 -13.55 8.69 9.48
N PHE A 107 -13.49 9.95 9.06
CA PHE A 107 -13.72 11.11 9.92
C PHE A 107 -14.19 12.33 9.10
N ILE A 108 -14.62 13.37 9.81
CA ILE A 108 -14.92 14.68 9.23
C ILE A 108 -13.97 15.67 9.90
N ASN A 109 -13.02 16.19 9.13
CA ASN A 109 -12.08 17.20 9.62
C ASN A 109 -12.73 18.58 9.64
N LYS A 110 -12.50 19.30 10.77
CA LYS A 110 -12.94 20.68 10.98
C LYS A 110 -11.82 21.54 11.56
N ALA A 111 -10.67 20.94 11.88
CA ALA A 111 -9.50 21.63 12.43
C ALA A 111 -8.55 22.04 11.33
N SER A 112 -7.85 23.16 11.52
CA SER A 112 -6.87 23.74 10.60
C SER A 112 -5.45 23.59 11.14
N ASP A 113 -4.47 23.72 10.25
CA ASP A 113 -3.04 23.75 10.58
C ASP A 113 -2.59 22.56 11.46
N HIS A 114 -3.01 21.36 11.06
CA HIS A 114 -2.68 20.13 11.76
C HIS A 114 -2.45 18.93 10.83
N THR A 115 -1.81 17.91 11.38
CA THR A 115 -1.62 16.62 10.73
C THR A 115 -2.21 15.52 11.61
N LEU A 116 -3.06 14.68 11.01
CA LEU A 116 -3.65 13.49 11.64
C LEU A 116 -2.98 12.23 11.09
N LYS A 117 -2.51 11.37 12.00
CA LYS A 117 -1.81 10.12 11.66
C LYS A 117 -2.46 8.93 12.33
N ILE A 118 -2.37 7.75 11.69
CA ILE A 118 -2.63 6.46 12.31
C ILE A 118 -1.29 5.77 12.62
N CYS A 119 -1.19 5.17 13.80
CA CYS A 119 0.05 4.73 14.40
C CYS A 119 0.09 3.22 14.61
N PHE A 120 1.21 2.61 14.23
CA PHE A 120 1.49 1.18 14.36
C PHE A 120 2.80 1.00 15.13
N PRO A 121 2.75 0.70 16.45
CA PRO A 121 3.93 0.45 17.25
C PRO A 121 4.76 -0.72 16.76
N ILE A 122 6.08 -0.60 16.91
CA ILE A 122 7.08 -1.59 16.51
C ILE A 122 7.67 -2.18 17.79
N ASP A 123 7.35 -3.45 18.07
CA ASP A 123 7.74 -4.13 19.31
C ASP A 123 9.06 -4.91 19.19
N PHE A 124 9.70 -4.86 18.04
CA PHE A 124 10.96 -5.54 17.78
C PHE A 124 12.07 -4.54 17.38
N LYS A 125 13.31 -4.96 17.47
CA LYS A 125 14.45 -4.16 17.03
C LYS A 125 14.43 -4.05 15.52
N THR A 126 14.61 -2.85 14.99
CA THR A 126 14.76 -2.63 13.57
C THR A 126 15.57 -1.37 13.29
N ASP A 127 16.34 -1.41 12.21
CA ASP A 127 17.22 -0.30 11.79
C ASP A 127 16.80 0.29 10.44
N CYS A 128 15.84 -0.36 9.77
CA CYS A 128 15.39 0.04 8.45
C CYS A 128 13.87 -0.02 8.32
N SER A 129 13.31 0.86 7.50
CA SER A 129 11.98 0.75 6.92
C SER A 129 12.10 0.59 5.42
N TYR A 130 11.13 -0.08 4.80
CA TYR A 130 11.04 -0.27 3.36
C TYR A 130 9.75 0.37 2.88
N ALA A 131 9.83 1.18 1.85
CA ALA A 131 8.64 1.81 1.29
C ALA A 131 8.54 1.51 -0.20
N GLY A 132 7.34 1.22 -0.68
CA GLY A 132 7.07 1.12 -2.10
C GLY A 132 7.44 2.42 -2.81
N GLY A 133 8.19 2.33 -3.89
CA GLY A 133 8.35 3.35 -4.91
C GLY A 133 7.48 3.00 -6.12
N ARG A 134 7.58 3.75 -7.21
CA ARG A 134 6.79 3.46 -8.42
C ARG A 134 7.28 2.21 -9.14
N PHE A 135 8.61 1.97 -9.18
CA PHE A 135 9.26 0.84 -9.83
C PHE A 135 10.40 0.27 -8.98
N ASP A 136 10.41 0.57 -7.69
CA ASP A 136 11.47 0.16 -6.77
C ASP A 136 10.97 0.09 -5.33
N ILE A 137 11.76 -0.52 -4.46
CA ILE A 137 11.61 -0.50 -3.02
C ILE A 137 12.73 0.35 -2.43
N ILE A 138 12.36 1.35 -1.64
CA ILE A 138 13.28 2.30 -1.06
C ILE A 138 13.53 1.91 0.40
N SER A 139 14.74 1.44 0.68
CA SER A 139 15.18 1.18 2.06
C SER A 139 15.67 2.47 2.71
N ARG A 140 15.19 2.72 3.93
CA ARG A 140 15.59 3.90 4.72
C ARG A 140 16.02 3.47 6.12
N ARG A 141 17.23 3.90 6.51
CA ARG A 141 17.72 3.65 7.87
C ARG A 141 16.93 4.47 8.89
N ILE A 142 16.49 3.80 9.93
CA ILE A 142 15.83 4.42 11.08
C ILE A 142 16.91 4.97 11.98
N LYS A 143 17.35 6.22 11.74
CA LYS A 143 18.39 6.87 12.53
C LYS A 143 17.84 7.34 13.87
N THR A 144 18.57 7.08 14.95
CA THR A 144 18.37 7.82 16.21
C THR A 144 18.75 9.27 15.97
N PRO A 145 17.92 10.25 16.32
CA PRO A 145 18.28 11.66 16.12
C PRO A 145 19.59 11.98 16.85
N LYS A 146 20.68 12.11 16.11
CA LYS A 146 21.90 12.69 16.66
C LYS A 146 21.65 14.19 16.78
N LYS A 147 22.12 14.81 17.87
CA LYS A 147 22.18 16.28 17.98
C LYS A 147 23.05 16.78 16.83
N PHE A 148 22.43 17.25 15.75
CA PHE A 148 23.17 17.87 14.65
C PHE A 148 23.55 19.29 15.03
N SER A 149 24.82 19.59 14.88
CA SER A 149 25.38 20.94 15.01
C SER A 149 25.33 21.72 13.68
N GLY A 150 24.16 21.67 12.98
CA GLY A 150 23.98 22.33 11.70
C GLY A 150 22.53 22.65 11.42
N SER A 151 22.27 23.61 10.54
CA SER A 151 20.96 24.19 10.25
C SER A 151 20.02 23.29 9.43
N GLU A 152 20.48 22.15 8.92
CA GLU A 152 19.67 21.22 8.13
C GLU A 152 19.26 20.01 8.98
N LYS A 153 17.99 19.98 9.37
CA LYS A 153 17.37 18.77 9.97
C LYS A 153 16.97 17.82 8.84
N GLU A 154 17.37 16.53 8.96
CA GLU A 154 16.87 15.51 8.03
C GLU A 154 15.33 15.49 8.03
N PRO A 155 14.70 15.24 6.87
CA PRO A 155 13.25 15.14 6.79
C PRO A 155 12.78 13.97 7.67
N VAL A 156 11.82 14.25 8.54
CA VAL A 156 11.22 13.25 9.44
C VAL A 156 10.15 12.45 8.69
N VAL A 157 9.52 13.09 7.69
CA VAL A 157 8.44 12.49 6.86
C VAL A 157 9.02 11.98 5.57
N PHE A 158 8.69 10.73 5.25
CA PHE A 158 9.12 10.06 4.04
C PHE A 158 7.94 9.76 3.12
N LEU A 159 8.21 9.73 1.81
CA LEU A 159 7.23 9.33 0.81
C LEU A 159 7.18 7.80 0.68
N MET A 160 5.98 7.29 0.43
CA MET A 160 5.70 5.91 0.07
C MET A 160 4.67 5.84 -1.06
N ASN A 161 4.67 4.73 -1.77
CA ASN A 161 3.62 4.36 -2.70
C ASN A 161 3.08 2.99 -2.26
N SER A 162 1.79 2.92 -1.98
CA SER A 162 1.06 1.71 -1.60
C SER A 162 1.41 1.04 -0.28
N PHE A 163 2.64 1.12 0.25
CA PHE A 163 2.98 0.49 1.52
C PHE A 163 4.26 1.04 2.17
N VAL A 164 4.36 0.80 3.48
CA VAL A 164 5.61 0.82 4.24
C VAL A 164 5.75 -0.49 5.01
N GLY A 165 6.91 -1.12 4.92
CA GLY A 165 7.27 -2.35 5.63
C GLY A 165 8.36 -2.10 6.67
N ILE A 166 8.29 -2.85 7.77
CA ILE A 166 9.27 -2.88 8.86
C ILE A 166 9.67 -4.34 9.06
N SER A 167 10.96 -4.62 9.00
CA SER A 167 11.46 -5.99 9.10
C SER A 167 12.65 -6.12 10.06
N HIS A 168 12.70 -7.24 10.77
CA HIS A 168 13.86 -7.68 11.56
C HIS A 168 13.82 -9.19 11.76
N GLY A 169 14.64 -9.93 11.04
CA GLY A 169 14.59 -11.39 11.06
C GLY A 169 13.22 -11.90 10.61
N ASP A 170 12.60 -12.71 11.48
CA ASP A 170 11.27 -13.27 11.24
C ASP A 170 10.13 -12.36 11.71
N ASP A 171 10.44 -11.31 12.49
CA ASP A 171 9.44 -10.34 12.94
C ASP A 171 9.32 -9.22 11.91
N SER A 172 8.22 -9.22 11.18
CA SER A 172 8.00 -8.23 10.12
C SER A 172 6.53 -7.92 9.94
N PHE A 173 6.24 -6.68 9.55
CA PHE A 173 4.92 -6.30 9.09
C PHE A 173 4.99 -5.20 8.03
N ALA A 174 3.95 -5.10 7.23
CA ALA A 174 3.73 -3.96 6.36
C ALA A 174 2.38 -3.29 6.68
N VAL A 175 2.34 -1.97 6.53
CA VAL A 175 1.09 -1.21 6.44
C VAL A 175 0.88 -0.89 4.97
N ILE A 176 -0.13 -1.51 4.38
CA ILE A 176 -0.52 -1.31 2.99
C ILE A 176 -1.59 -0.24 2.95
N THR A 177 -1.54 0.65 1.97
CA THR A 177 -2.45 1.80 1.87
C THR A 177 -2.97 1.97 0.45
N ASP A 178 -4.16 2.54 0.35
CA ASP A 178 -4.74 3.01 -0.91
C ASP A 178 -4.65 4.55 -0.95
N GLY A 179 -3.68 5.05 -1.73
CA GLY A 179 -3.51 6.49 -2.01
C GLY A 179 -2.85 7.34 -0.91
N LEU A 180 -2.47 6.77 0.25
CA LEU A 180 -1.68 7.51 1.24
C LEU A 180 -0.20 7.51 0.85
N THR A 181 0.44 8.66 0.95
CA THR A 181 1.78 8.89 0.39
C THR A 181 2.85 9.24 1.40
N GLU A 182 2.50 9.46 2.66
CA GLU A 182 3.44 9.92 3.67
C GLU A 182 3.47 9.02 4.89
N TYR A 183 4.68 8.76 5.40
CA TYR A 183 4.90 8.09 6.68
C TYR A 183 6.11 8.66 7.40
N GLU A 184 6.19 8.40 8.69
CA GLU A 184 7.38 8.63 9.51
C GLU A 184 7.59 7.50 10.50
N ILE A 185 8.82 7.34 10.98
CA ILE A 185 9.12 6.44 12.10
C ILE A 185 9.41 7.29 13.33
N LEU A 186 8.41 7.36 14.19
CA LEU A 186 8.51 8.09 15.45
C LEU A 186 9.48 7.37 16.40
N GLN A 187 10.36 8.16 17.03
CA GLN A 187 11.30 7.67 18.03
C GLN A 187 10.78 8.01 19.43
N GLY A 188 10.80 7.04 20.34
CA GLY A 188 10.32 7.21 21.71
C GLY A 188 10.69 6.00 22.58
N LYS A 189 9.90 5.71 23.59
CA LYS A 189 10.00 4.46 24.37
C LYS A 189 9.82 3.23 23.50
N ARG A 190 8.93 3.35 22.52
CA ARG A 190 8.71 2.41 21.39
C ARG A 190 8.92 3.17 20.08
N LYS A 191 9.43 2.52 19.06
CA LYS A 191 9.37 3.05 17.70
C LYS A 191 7.93 2.86 17.18
N VAL A 192 7.48 3.79 16.35
CA VAL A 192 6.12 3.74 15.80
C VAL A 192 6.16 4.09 14.32
N ALA A 193 5.59 3.25 13.48
CA ALA A 193 5.30 3.59 12.10
C ALA A 193 3.99 4.41 12.09
N ALA A 194 4.09 5.70 11.75
CA ALA A 194 2.97 6.63 11.70
C ALA A 194 2.68 7.00 10.25
N ILE A 195 1.45 6.71 9.81
CA ILE A 195 0.99 6.98 8.45
C ILE A 195 0.14 8.24 8.47
N THR A 196 0.48 9.23 7.64
CA THR A 196 -0.28 10.46 7.51
C THR A 196 -1.61 10.21 6.81
N LEU A 197 -2.72 10.41 7.52
CA LEU A 197 -4.08 10.35 6.96
C LEU A 197 -4.48 11.68 6.35
N LEU A 198 -4.16 12.77 7.03
CA LEU A 198 -4.51 14.12 6.62
C LEU A 198 -3.42 15.07 7.03
N ARG A 199 -3.10 16.01 6.14
CA ARG A 199 -2.33 17.22 6.43
C ARG A 199 -3.17 18.41 5.96
N GLU A 200 -3.61 19.22 6.90
CA GLU A 200 -4.43 20.40 6.63
C GLU A 200 -3.66 21.67 6.98
N ILE A 201 -3.46 22.51 5.98
CA ILE A 201 -2.67 23.72 6.10
C ILE A 201 -3.53 24.93 5.70
N GLY A 202 -3.66 25.87 6.63
CA GLY A 202 -4.50 27.05 6.45
C GLY A 202 -5.95 26.83 6.87
N PRO A 203 -6.81 27.85 6.74
CA PRO A 203 -8.17 27.83 7.26
C PRO A 203 -9.06 26.90 6.44
N ILE A 204 -9.77 26.00 7.13
CA ILE A 204 -10.85 25.20 6.54
C ILE A 204 -12.09 26.07 6.38
N LYS A 205 -12.62 26.13 5.15
CA LYS A 205 -13.89 26.77 4.84
C LYS A 205 -15.07 25.84 5.13
N ASP A 206 -14.96 24.59 4.69
CA ASP A 206 -15.99 23.57 4.83
C ASP A 206 -15.41 22.28 5.41
N PRO A 207 -16.17 21.52 6.25
CA PRO A 207 -15.73 20.26 6.81
C PRO A 207 -15.36 19.25 5.73
N VAL A 208 -14.15 18.64 5.84
CA VAL A 208 -13.64 17.66 4.87
C VAL A 208 -13.96 16.26 5.37
N LYS A 209 -14.81 15.54 4.62
CA LYS A 209 -15.12 14.13 4.89
C LYS A 209 -14.04 13.25 4.25
N SER A 210 -13.37 12.45 5.07
CA SER A 210 -12.28 11.57 4.65
C SER A 210 -12.60 10.11 4.96
N LYS A 211 -12.17 9.21 4.08
CA LYS A 211 -12.24 7.77 4.26
C LYS A 211 -11.00 7.15 3.63
N TYR A 212 -10.28 6.35 4.40
CA TYR A 212 -9.04 5.70 4.01
C TYR A 212 -9.13 4.20 4.23
N HIS A 213 -8.55 3.45 3.31
CA HIS A 213 -8.42 1.99 3.37
C HIS A 213 -6.96 1.63 3.60
N LEU A 214 -6.70 0.85 4.64
CA LEU A 214 -5.39 0.33 4.98
C LEU A 214 -5.49 -1.17 5.27
N SER A 215 -4.36 -1.85 5.19
CA SER A 215 -4.22 -3.21 5.70
C SER A 215 -2.97 -3.35 6.54
N PHE A 216 -3.09 -4.05 7.66
CA PHE A 216 -1.95 -4.49 8.45
C PHE A 216 -1.60 -5.92 8.02
N TYR A 217 -0.39 -6.12 7.51
CA TYR A 217 0.09 -7.37 6.97
C TYR A 217 1.32 -7.87 7.75
N PRO A 218 1.17 -8.81 8.71
CA PRO A 218 2.30 -9.50 9.32
C PRO A 218 2.88 -10.52 8.35
N HIS A 219 4.21 -10.59 8.23
CA HIS A 219 4.87 -11.53 7.33
C HIS A 219 6.22 -11.98 7.89
N LEU A 220 6.77 -13.06 7.34
CA LEU A 220 8.11 -13.54 7.65
C LEU A 220 9.17 -12.84 6.80
N GLY A 221 10.33 -12.61 7.39
CA GLY A 221 11.52 -12.17 6.70
C GLY A 221 11.43 -10.77 6.11
N HIS A 222 12.22 -10.55 5.08
CA HIS A 222 12.34 -9.27 4.38
C HIS A 222 11.16 -9.04 3.41
N TRP A 223 11.09 -7.88 2.77
CA TRP A 223 10.00 -7.52 1.88
C TRP A 223 9.85 -8.48 0.66
N GLU A 224 10.96 -9.05 0.18
CA GLU A 224 10.95 -10.05 -0.90
C GLU A 224 10.23 -11.32 -0.44
N SER A 225 10.64 -11.88 0.71
CA SER A 225 10.03 -13.10 1.26
C SER A 225 8.55 -12.90 1.61
N GLY A 226 8.21 -11.71 2.12
CA GLY A 226 6.83 -11.33 2.43
C GLY A 226 5.99 -11.01 1.20
N GLN A 227 6.57 -10.89 0.00
CA GLN A 227 5.87 -10.53 -1.24
C GLN A 227 4.95 -9.31 -1.09
N ILE A 228 5.41 -8.28 -0.36
CA ILE A 228 4.59 -7.14 0.04
C ILE A 228 3.98 -6.41 -1.17
N ILE A 229 4.69 -6.37 -2.32
CA ILE A 229 4.19 -5.71 -3.54
C ILE A 229 2.93 -6.41 -4.04
N ASN A 230 2.93 -7.75 -4.06
CA ASN A 230 1.81 -8.54 -4.53
C ASN A 230 0.61 -8.42 -3.59
N GLU A 231 0.84 -8.43 -2.27
CA GLU A 231 -0.21 -8.18 -1.28
C GLU A 231 -0.76 -6.74 -1.39
N ALA A 232 0.08 -5.74 -1.70
CA ALA A 232 -0.36 -4.37 -1.94
C ALA A 232 -1.21 -4.27 -3.22
N TYR A 233 -0.88 -5.00 -4.27
CA TYR A 233 -1.75 -5.09 -5.45
C TYR A 233 -3.09 -5.74 -5.13
N CYS A 234 -3.11 -6.84 -4.39
CA CYS A 234 -4.34 -7.49 -3.95
C CYS A 234 -5.22 -6.57 -3.10
N HIS A 235 -4.61 -5.71 -2.29
CA HIS A 235 -5.35 -4.71 -1.49
C HIS A 235 -5.94 -3.59 -2.36
N ASN A 236 -5.19 -3.10 -3.33
CA ASN A 236 -5.54 -1.90 -4.11
C ASN A 236 -6.38 -2.21 -5.36
N ILE A 237 -6.43 -3.48 -5.79
CA ILE A 237 -7.18 -3.91 -6.97
C ILE A 237 -8.33 -4.80 -6.51
N GLU A 238 -9.54 -4.27 -6.57
CA GLU A 238 -10.74 -5.03 -6.19
C GLU A 238 -11.07 -6.11 -7.22
N LEU A 239 -11.41 -7.30 -6.71
CA LEU A 239 -12.00 -8.36 -7.52
C LEU A 239 -13.41 -7.95 -7.93
N LYS A 240 -13.70 -8.02 -9.24
CA LYS A 240 -15.04 -7.78 -9.75
C LYS A 240 -15.83 -9.08 -9.75
N VAL A 241 -16.98 -9.07 -9.08
CA VAL A 241 -17.89 -10.22 -9.00
C VAL A 241 -19.15 -9.93 -9.81
N PHE A 242 -19.47 -10.83 -10.71
CA PHE A 242 -20.70 -10.77 -11.52
C PHE A 242 -21.54 -12.00 -11.23
N GLN A 243 -22.78 -11.79 -10.84
CA GLN A 243 -23.76 -12.86 -10.72
C GLN A 243 -24.55 -12.95 -12.03
N GLN A 244 -24.58 -14.13 -12.64
CA GLN A 244 -25.39 -14.39 -13.82
C GLN A 244 -26.09 -15.75 -13.71
N ARG A 245 -27.10 -15.94 -14.55
CA ARG A 245 -27.78 -17.24 -14.64
C ARG A 245 -26.85 -18.25 -15.28
N ARG A 246 -27.15 -19.54 -15.03
CA ARG A 246 -26.45 -20.65 -15.71
C ARG A 246 -26.64 -20.52 -17.21
N THR A 247 -25.52 -20.46 -17.94
CA THR A 247 -25.49 -20.44 -19.41
C THR A 247 -24.77 -21.69 -19.91
N THR A 248 -25.09 -22.12 -21.10
CA THR A 248 -24.31 -23.13 -21.82
C THR A 248 -23.22 -22.44 -22.62
N GLY A 249 -21.99 -22.95 -22.57
CA GLY A 249 -20.84 -22.39 -23.29
C GLY A 249 -19.68 -23.37 -23.27
N ASN A 250 -18.69 -23.13 -24.12
CA ASN A 250 -17.50 -23.98 -24.28
C ASN A 250 -16.26 -23.44 -23.55
N LEU A 251 -16.37 -22.27 -22.90
CA LEU A 251 -15.25 -21.72 -22.15
C LEU A 251 -14.97 -22.54 -20.89
N PRO A 252 -13.69 -22.74 -20.54
CA PRO A 252 -13.32 -23.38 -19.28
C PRO A 252 -13.80 -22.55 -18.10
N THR A 253 -14.08 -23.24 -16.98
CA THR A 253 -14.53 -22.57 -15.73
C THR A 253 -13.49 -21.68 -15.10
N GLN A 254 -12.22 -21.82 -15.48
CA GLN A 254 -11.10 -21.02 -15.04
C GLN A 254 -10.14 -20.77 -16.20
N ILE A 255 -9.78 -19.51 -16.41
CA ILE A 255 -8.82 -19.09 -17.43
C ILE A 255 -7.80 -18.14 -16.81
N GLU A 256 -6.53 -18.36 -17.11
CA GLU A 256 -5.43 -17.44 -16.82
C GLU A 256 -4.91 -16.87 -18.14
N PHE A 257 -5.17 -15.58 -18.39
CA PHE A 257 -4.79 -14.94 -19.65
C PHE A 257 -3.30 -14.60 -19.74
N LEU A 258 -2.67 -14.30 -18.61
CA LEU A 258 -1.26 -13.93 -18.50
C LEU A 258 -0.71 -14.43 -17.18
N ARG A 259 0.37 -15.18 -17.23
CA ARG A 259 1.12 -15.65 -16.08
C ARG A 259 2.55 -15.12 -16.15
N ILE A 260 3.04 -14.61 -15.03
CA ILE A 260 4.39 -14.06 -14.89
C ILE A 260 5.03 -14.74 -13.67
N LEU A 261 6.18 -15.34 -13.86
CA LEU A 261 6.98 -15.98 -12.83
C LEU A 261 8.45 -15.53 -12.92
N PRO A 262 9.19 -15.54 -11.79
CA PRO A 262 8.72 -15.68 -10.43
C PRO A 262 7.99 -14.42 -9.95
N ASP A 263 7.39 -14.48 -8.77
CA ASP A 263 6.67 -13.36 -8.14
C ASP A 263 7.54 -12.12 -7.87
N ASP A 264 8.86 -12.23 -7.98
CA ASP A 264 9.83 -11.13 -7.93
C ASP A 264 9.82 -10.24 -9.18
N LEU A 265 9.29 -10.74 -10.29
CA LEU A 265 9.09 -9.96 -11.52
C LEU A 265 7.70 -9.34 -11.51
N ILE A 266 7.65 -8.06 -11.26
CA ILE A 266 6.41 -7.36 -10.95
C ILE A 266 5.72 -6.83 -12.20
N PHE A 267 4.42 -7.11 -12.30
CA PHE A 267 3.54 -6.53 -13.31
C PHE A 267 3.37 -5.02 -13.11
N SER A 268 3.42 -4.25 -14.19
CA SER A 268 3.17 -2.81 -14.17
C SER A 268 1.99 -2.41 -15.04
N THR A 269 1.99 -2.83 -16.30
CA THR A 269 0.98 -2.35 -17.28
C THR A 269 0.73 -3.40 -18.35
N LEU A 270 -0.54 -3.54 -18.72
CA LEU A 270 -0.98 -4.21 -19.94
C LEU A 270 -1.89 -3.25 -20.70
N LYS A 271 -1.50 -2.86 -21.92
CA LYS A 271 -2.28 -1.93 -22.75
C LYS A 271 -2.16 -2.27 -24.23
N ASN A 272 -3.06 -1.74 -25.04
CA ASN A 272 -2.85 -1.75 -26.49
C ASN A 272 -1.66 -0.85 -26.86
N GLU A 273 -0.88 -1.28 -27.84
CA GLU A 273 0.15 -0.44 -28.42
C GLU A 273 -0.47 0.76 -29.15
N GLU A 274 0.20 1.90 -29.16
CA GLU A 274 -0.31 3.10 -29.82
C GLU A 274 -0.46 2.91 -31.34
N SER A 275 0.45 2.15 -31.96
CA SER A 275 0.37 1.78 -33.38
C SER A 275 -0.79 0.80 -33.70
N GLY A 276 -1.35 0.15 -32.68
CA GLY A 276 -2.41 -0.85 -32.83
C GLY A 276 -1.94 -2.22 -33.29
N GLU A 277 -0.63 -2.47 -33.37
CA GLU A 277 -0.07 -3.73 -33.88
C GLU A 277 -0.01 -4.86 -32.83
N GLY A 278 -0.13 -4.54 -31.54
CA GLY A 278 0.00 -5.53 -30.47
C GLY A 278 -0.44 -5.05 -29.10
N ILE A 279 -0.09 -5.85 -28.11
CA ILE A 279 -0.31 -5.55 -26.69
C ILE A 279 1.04 -5.27 -26.04
N VAL A 280 1.14 -4.14 -25.35
CA VAL A 280 2.31 -3.76 -24.55
C VAL A 280 2.18 -4.33 -23.15
N LEU A 281 3.13 -5.16 -22.76
CA LEU A 281 3.33 -5.67 -21.41
C LEU A 281 4.54 -4.98 -20.79
N ARG A 282 4.38 -4.32 -19.64
CA ARG A 282 5.48 -3.73 -18.88
C ARG A 282 5.64 -4.41 -17.54
N LEU A 283 6.88 -4.82 -17.27
CA LEU A 283 7.29 -5.49 -16.03
C LEU A 283 8.48 -4.75 -15.43
N PHE A 284 8.75 -4.97 -14.14
CA PHE A 284 9.96 -4.47 -13.52
C PHE A 284 10.51 -5.43 -12.47
N ASN A 285 11.81 -5.41 -12.31
CA ASN A 285 12.53 -6.16 -11.27
C ASN A 285 12.97 -5.19 -10.17
N PRO A 286 12.29 -5.14 -9.01
CA PRO A 286 12.68 -4.28 -7.89
C PRO A 286 13.82 -4.84 -7.06
N THR A 287 14.27 -6.08 -7.30
CA THR A 287 15.29 -6.77 -6.51
C THR A 287 16.71 -6.30 -6.84
N ASN A 288 17.68 -6.74 -6.04
CA ASN A 288 19.10 -6.47 -6.25
C ASN A 288 19.82 -7.60 -7.02
N TYR A 289 19.07 -8.57 -7.54
CA TYR A 289 19.59 -9.69 -8.32
C TYR A 289 18.87 -9.83 -9.67
N LYS A 290 19.50 -10.53 -10.58
CA LYS A 290 18.92 -10.84 -11.89
C LYS A 290 17.78 -11.84 -11.73
N VAL A 291 16.64 -11.56 -12.31
CA VAL A 291 15.47 -12.44 -12.36
C VAL A 291 15.32 -13.00 -13.76
N ASN A 292 15.17 -14.32 -13.88
CA ASN A 292 14.77 -14.95 -15.13
C ASN A 292 13.25 -15.04 -15.14
N GLY A 293 12.62 -14.15 -15.91
CA GLY A 293 11.18 -14.09 -16.03
C GLY A 293 10.64 -15.15 -17.00
N GLU A 294 9.62 -15.88 -16.57
CA GLU A 294 8.83 -16.81 -17.39
C GLU A 294 7.46 -16.20 -17.63
N ILE A 295 7.12 -15.97 -18.88
CA ILE A 295 5.85 -15.36 -19.26
C ILE A 295 5.05 -16.35 -20.10
N SER A 296 3.83 -16.66 -19.63
CA SER A 296 2.90 -17.55 -20.34
C SER A 296 1.61 -16.82 -20.64
N THR A 297 1.00 -17.09 -21.79
CA THR A 297 -0.26 -16.51 -22.22
C THR A 297 -1.25 -17.58 -22.64
N TYR A 298 -2.55 -17.30 -22.46
CA TYR A 298 -3.62 -18.18 -22.96
C TYR A 298 -3.66 -18.22 -24.48
N LEU A 299 -3.44 -17.06 -25.12
CA LEU A 299 -3.44 -16.95 -26.58
C LEU A 299 -2.05 -17.26 -27.15
N PRO A 300 -1.97 -17.97 -28.30
CA PRO A 300 -0.70 -18.21 -28.97
C PRO A 300 -0.05 -16.91 -29.44
N ILE A 301 1.20 -16.73 -29.06
CA ILE A 301 2.00 -15.56 -29.39
C ILE A 301 2.64 -15.78 -30.77
N ARG A 302 2.49 -14.80 -31.63
CA ARG A 302 3.16 -14.76 -32.94
C ARG A 302 4.58 -14.22 -32.86
N SER A 303 4.78 -13.17 -32.06
CA SER A 303 6.10 -12.56 -31.85
C SER A 303 6.17 -11.77 -30.55
N VAL A 304 7.36 -11.70 -29.98
CA VAL A 304 7.69 -10.84 -28.84
C VAL A 304 8.82 -9.90 -29.24
N ARG A 305 8.64 -8.61 -28.97
CA ARG A 305 9.67 -7.60 -29.19
C ARG A 305 9.96 -6.82 -27.92
N LEU A 306 11.24 -6.60 -27.66
CA LEU A 306 11.69 -5.71 -26.61
C LEU A 306 11.56 -4.26 -27.10
N LEU A 307 10.94 -3.42 -26.27
CA LEU A 307 10.71 -2.01 -26.58
C LEU A 307 11.45 -1.10 -25.60
N SER A 308 11.70 0.14 -26.01
CA SER A 308 12.01 1.25 -25.11
C SER A 308 10.78 1.66 -24.30
N LEU A 309 10.94 2.59 -23.35
CA LEU A 309 9.80 3.18 -22.63
C LEU A 309 8.87 3.99 -23.55
N GLU A 310 9.40 4.48 -24.68
CA GLU A 310 8.68 5.19 -25.75
C GLU A 310 8.08 4.24 -26.80
N GLU A 311 8.10 2.92 -26.52
CA GLU A 311 7.57 1.85 -27.40
C GLU A 311 8.30 1.67 -28.73
N LEU A 312 9.53 2.18 -28.85
CA LEU A 312 10.37 1.91 -30.02
C LEU A 312 11.01 0.53 -29.89
N VAL A 313 11.05 -0.21 -31.01
CA VAL A 313 11.62 -1.56 -31.05
C VAL A 313 13.13 -1.50 -30.83
N ILE A 314 13.62 -2.24 -29.84
CA ILE A 314 15.05 -2.40 -29.52
C ILE A 314 15.55 -3.72 -30.06
N ASP A 315 14.79 -4.83 -29.83
CA ASP A 315 15.23 -6.19 -30.15
C ASP A 315 14.03 -7.12 -30.33
N SER A 316 14.25 -8.31 -30.85
CA SER A 316 13.26 -9.38 -30.96
C SER A 316 13.67 -10.52 -30.02
N LEU A 317 12.67 -11.10 -29.32
CA LEU A 317 12.88 -12.24 -28.43
C LEU A 317 12.41 -13.53 -29.11
N GLU A 318 13.15 -14.60 -28.85
CA GLU A 318 12.74 -15.94 -29.29
C GLU A 318 11.63 -16.47 -28.35
N LEU A 319 10.75 -17.27 -28.90
CA LEU A 319 9.71 -17.97 -28.17
C LEU A 319 10.19 -19.40 -27.86
N ASP A 320 10.00 -19.82 -26.60
CA ASP A 320 10.25 -21.20 -26.22
C ASP A 320 9.15 -22.13 -26.78
N THR A 321 7.91 -21.65 -26.74
CA THR A 321 6.73 -22.25 -27.36
C THR A 321 5.76 -21.16 -27.85
N GLU A 322 4.68 -21.53 -28.53
CA GLU A 322 3.67 -20.55 -28.99
C GLU A 322 3.00 -19.74 -27.86
N ASN A 323 3.06 -20.23 -26.62
CA ASN A 323 2.39 -19.59 -25.47
C ASN A 323 3.37 -19.17 -24.38
N HIS A 324 4.68 -19.37 -24.57
CA HIS A 324 5.66 -19.18 -23.50
C HIS A 324 6.98 -18.63 -24.03
N PHE A 325 7.57 -17.74 -23.27
CA PHE A 325 8.93 -17.26 -23.48
C PHE A 325 9.61 -16.89 -22.17
N THR A 326 10.93 -16.93 -22.16
CA THR A 326 11.76 -16.52 -21.02
C THR A 326 12.52 -15.24 -21.35
N ILE A 327 12.73 -14.41 -20.31
CA ILE A 327 13.49 -13.17 -20.43
C ILE A 327 14.30 -12.88 -19.17
N PRO A 328 15.63 -12.68 -19.29
CA PRO A 328 16.45 -12.25 -18.17
C PRO A 328 16.26 -10.75 -17.90
N VAL A 329 15.86 -10.41 -16.65
CA VAL A 329 15.67 -9.02 -16.24
C VAL A 329 16.71 -8.65 -15.17
N ASN A 330 17.59 -7.72 -15.52
CA ASN A 330 18.63 -7.25 -14.61
C ASN A 330 18.05 -6.56 -13.36
N PRO A 331 18.82 -6.45 -12.25
CA PRO A 331 18.42 -5.71 -11.05
C PRO A 331 17.97 -4.29 -11.39
N LYS A 332 16.90 -3.84 -10.73
CA LYS A 332 16.38 -2.46 -10.82
C LYS A 332 16.05 -2.02 -12.26
N LYS A 333 15.60 -2.94 -13.10
CA LYS A 333 15.24 -2.66 -14.51
C LYS A 333 13.75 -2.80 -14.75
N ILE A 334 13.26 -1.89 -15.57
CA ILE A 334 11.95 -1.95 -16.23
C ILE A 334 12.15 -2.55 -17.60
N ILE A 335 11.28 -3.46 -18.00
CA ILE A 335 11.20 -3.99 -19.36
C ILE A 335 9.83 -3.69 -19.96
N THR A 336 9.81 -3.37 -21.25
CA THR A 336 8.60 -3.15 -22.02
C THR A 336 8.62 -4.13 -23.20
N LEU A 337 7.56 -4.90 -23.34
CA LEU A 337 7.45 -5.96 -24.36
C LEU A 337 6.23 -5.70 -25.21
N ARG A 338 6.35 -5.89 -26.54
CA ARG A 338 5.21 -5.99 -27.44
C ARG A 338 4.93 -7.45 -27.71
N LEU A 339 3.72 -7.88 -27.38
CA LEU A 339 3.19 -9.21 -27.71
C LEU A 339 2.26 -9.09 -28.91
N THR A 340 2.52 -9.84 -29.96
CA THR A 340 1.63 -9.97 -31.12
C THR A 340 1.08 -11.38 -31.12
N PHE A 341 -0.23 -11.54 -31.29
CA PHE A 341 -0.91 -12.82 -31.24
C PHE A 341 -1.36 -13.26 -32.64
N TYR A 342 -1.50 -14.58 -32.85
CA TYR A 342 -2.04 -15.13 -34.09
C TYR A 342 -3.51 -14.81 -34.28
N ASN A 343 -4.28 -14.82 -33.17
CA ASN A 343 -5.70 -14.54 -33.17
C ASN A 343 -5.99 -13.36 -32.26
N SER A 344 -6.90 -12.49 -32.66
CA SER A 344 -7.39 -11.43 -31.78
C SER A 344 -8.39 -12.00 -30.78
N PHE A 345 -8.50 -11.41 -29.59
CA PHE A 345 -9.59 -11.73 -28.65
C PHE A 345 -10.98 -11.63 -29.30
N LYS A 346 -11.14 -10.76 -30.30
CA LYS A 346 -12.39 -10.61 -31.06
C LYS A 346 -12.69 -11.84 -31.92
N GLU A 347 -11.67 -12.56 -32.38
CA GLU A 347 -11.83 -13.79 -33.16
C GLU A 347 -12.20 -14.97 -32.26
N LEU A 348 -11.62 -15.06 -31.06
CA LEU A 348 -12.03 -16.06 -30.07
C LEU A 348 -13.50 -15.93 -29.70
N ILE A 349 -13.99 -14.71 -29.48
CA ILE A 349 -15.42 -14.46 -29.19
C ILE A 349 -16.31 -14.76 -30.39
N LYS A 350 -15.80 -14.63 -31.63
CA LYS A 350 -16.56 -14.94 -32.87
C LYS A 350 -16.62 -16.43 -33.17
N LEU A 351 -15.58 -17.21 -32.82
CA LEU A 351 -15.57 -18.67 -33.00
C LEU A 351 -16.59 -19.41 -32.13
N GLU A 352 -17.19 -18.72 -31.15
CA GLU A 352 -18.16 -19.24 -30.19
C GLU A 352 -19.61 -18.83 -30.49
N LYS A 353 -19.90 -18.20 -31.64
CA LYS A 353 -21.27 -18.04 -32.09
C LYS A 353 -21.67 -19.29 -32.89
N PRO A 354 -22.72 -20.04 -32.41
CA PRO A 354 -23.24 -21.21 -33.14
C PRO A 354 -23.80 -20.81 -34.50
#